data_c5c60740697804fad85e332a7518022c
#
_entry.id   c5c60740697804fad85e332a7518022c
#
_cell.length_a   1.000
_cell.length_b   1.000
_cell.length_c   1.000
_cell.angle_alpha   90.00
_cell.angle_beta   90.00
_cell.angle_gamma   90.00
#
_symmetry.space_group_name_H-M   'P 1'
#
loop_
_entity.id
_entity.type
_entity.pdbx_description
1 polymer ?
#
loop_
_entity_poly.entity_id
_entity_poly.type
_entity_poly.pdbx_seq_one_letter_code
_entity_poly.pdbx_strand_id
1 'polypeptide(L)'
;MITYTTDGVKMPPIKRRDISAWIKNVAQSYGKSVGDIAYIFCNDDKILEVNRQYLQHDYYTDIITFDYCDDLVEMGISDTISGDMFISLDTVRTNAAGLGVDYMQELHRVIIHGVLHLLGINDKGPGEREIMETAENKALALFPLLPH
;
A
#
# COMPACT_ATOMS: atom_id res chain seq x y z
N MET A 1 4.60 -12.60 -6.27
CA MET A 1 3.51 -13.13 -5.42
C MET A 1 3.10 -12.08 -4.40
N ILE A 2 1.81 -11.88 -4.23
CA ILE A 2 1.29 -10.95 -3.22
C ILE A 2 0.83 -11.77 -2.02
N THR A 3 1.35 -11.45 -0.84
CA THR A 3 1.00 -12.15 0.40
C THR A 3 0.37 -11.19 1.41
N TYR A 4 -0.46 -11.73 2.28
CA TYR A 4 -1.19 -10.98 3.30
C TYR A 4 -1.03 -11.72 4.62
N THR A 5 -0.42 -11.06 5.60
CA THR A 5 -0.22 -11.62 6.93
C THR A 5 -0.62 -10.60 7.98
N THR A 6 -0.65 -11.03 9.24
CA THR A 6 -0.99 -10.17 10.36
C THR A 6 0.06 -10.28 11.45
N ASP A 7 0.18 -9.22 12.24
CA ASP A 7 1.03 -9.18 13.42
C ASP A 7 0.25 -8.49 14.55
N GLY A 8 -0.27 -9.29 15.48
CA GLY A 8 -1.00 -8.81 16.64
C GLY A 8 -2.42 -8.32 16.38
N VAL A 9 -2.97 -8.56 15.19
CA VAL A 9 -4.33 -8.16 14.82
C VAL A 9 -5.01 -9.28 14.04
N LYS A 10 -6.32 -9.21 13.91
CA LYS A 10 -7.06 -10.10 13.03
C LYS A 10 -6.94 -9.66 11.58
N MET A 11 -6.97 -10.61 10.65
CA MET A 11 -7.02 -10.30 9.23
C MET A 11 -8.27 -9.47 8.94
N PRO A 12 -8.14 -8.30 8.30
CA PRO A 12 -9.30 -7.52 7.91
C PRO A 12 -10.13 -8.29 6.86
N PRO A 13 -11.43 -8.00 6.74
CA PRO A 13 -12.31 -8.75 5.83
C PRO A 13 -12.12 -8.34 4.37
N ILE A 14 -10.89 -8.42 3.88
CA ILE A 14 -10.54 -8.12 2.51
C ILE A 14 -10.73 -9.35 1.62
N LYS A 15 -11.09 -9.11 0.36
CA LYS A 15 -11.15 -10.16 -0.65
C LYS A 15 -9.78 -10.25 -1.31
N ARG A 16 -8.91 -11.08 -0.74
CA ARG A 16 -7.48 -11.15 -1.12
C ARG A 16 -7.26 -11.41 -2.60
N ARG A 17 -8.04 -12.31 -3.19
CA ARG A 17 -7.94 -12.62 -4.63
C ARG A 17 -8.29 -11.41 -5.49
N ASP A 18 -9.36 -10.70 -5.14
CA ASP A 18 -9.80 -9.51 -5.87
C ASP A 18 -8.78 -8.39 -5.74
N ILE A 19 -8.25 -8.20 -4.53
CA ILE A 19 -7.22 -7.17 -4.29
C ILE A 19 -5.95 -7.49 -5.06
N SER A 20 -5.52 -8.75 -5.09
CA SER A 20 -4.33 -9.15 -5.85
C SER A 20 -4.51 -8.91 -7.35
N ALA A 21 -5.67 -9.24 -7.90
CA ALA A 21 -5.99 -8.98 -9.30
C ALA A 21 -6.02 -7.48 -9.59
N TRP A 22 -6.60 -6.70 -8.70
CA TRP A 22 -6.65 -5.25 -8.81
C TRP A 22 -5.24 -4.64 -8.82
N ILE A 23 -4.39 -5.04 -7.89
CA ILE A 23 -3.01 -4.56 -7.81
C ILE A 23 -2.26 -4.86 -9.11
N LYS A 24 -2.42 -6.06 -9.65
CA LYS A 24 -1.79 -6.43 -10.92
C LYS A 24 -2.28 -5.57 -12.07
N ASN A 25 -3.58 -5.28 -12.11
CA ASN A 25 -4.15 -4.41 -13.14
C ASN A 25 -3.62 -2.99 -13.04
N VAL A 26 -3.52 -2.45 -11.83
CA VAL A 26 -2.97 -1.11 -11.62
C VAL A 26 -1.51 -1.06 -12.05
N ALA A 27 -0.70 -2.03 -11.63
CA ALA A 27 0.71 -2.09 -12.02
C ALA A 27 0.85 -2.16 -13.55
N GLN A 28 0.04 -2.99 -14.20
CA GLN A 28 0.07 -3.15 -15.64
C GLN A 28 -0.28 -1.85 -16.37
N SER A 29 -1.19 -1.04 -15.81
CA SER A 29 -1.53 0.27 -16.40
C SER A 29 -0.34 1.24 -16.40
N TYR A 30 0.66 0.98 -15.59
CA TYR A 30 1.92 1.74 -15.54
C TYR A 30 3.06 1.01 -16.28
N GLY A 31 2.75 -0.07 -16.99
CA GLY A 31 3.75 -0.84 -17.72
C GLY A 31 4.64 -1.71 -16.84
N LYS A 32 4.18 -2.07 -15.65
CA LYS A 32 4.95 -2.85 -14.68
C LYS A 32 4.27 -4.17 -14.35
N SER A 33 5.07 -5.15 -13.94
CA SER A 33 4.62 -6.42 -13.39
C SER A 33 4.78 -6.42 -11.88
N VAL A 34 4.04 -7.28 -11.21
CA VAL A 34 4.16 -7.47 -9.77
C VAL A 34 5.10 -8.64 -9.47
N GLY A 35 6.15 -8.37 -8.72
CA GLY A 35 7.03 -9.41 -8.17
C GLY A 35 6.50 -9.89 -6.82
N ASP A 36 7.30 -9.71 -5.76
CA ASP A 36 6.91 -10.12 -4.41
C ASP A 36 6.51 -8.89 -3.60
N ILE A 37 5.24 -8.80 -3.26
CA ILE A 37 4.70 -7.77 -2.38
C ILE A 37 4.10 -8.46 -1.16
N ALA A 38 4.58 -8.08 0.03
CA ALA A 38 4.06 -8.60 1.30
C ALA A 38 3.33 -7.49 2.04
N TYR A 39 2.07 -7.73 2.39
CA TYR A 39 1.30 -6.86 3.28
C TYR A 39 1.29 -7.47 4.67
N ILE A 40 1.70 -6.69 5.67
CA ILE A 40 1.66 -7.07 7.07
C ILE A 40 0.70 -6.10 7.77
N PHE A 41 -0.49 -6.58 8.11
CA PHE A 41 -1.46 -5.79 8.87
C PHE A 41 -1.10 -5.86 10.35
N CYS A 42 -1.05 -4.70 10.99
CA CYS A 42 -0.60 -4.61 12.38
C CYS A 42 -1.40 -3.52 13.12
N ASN A 43 -1.01 -3.26 14.36
CA ASN A 43 -1.58 -2.20 15.17
C ASN A 43 -0.64 -0.99 15.25
N ASP A 44 -1.08 0.06 15.95
CA ASP A 44 -0.29 1.27 16.11
C ASP A 44 1.03 1.03 16.83
N ASP A 45 1.04 0.15 17.85
CA ASP A 45 2.26 -0.15 18.58
C ASP A 45 3.32 -0.76 17.67
N LYS A 46 2.91 -1.68 16.83
CA LYS A 46 3.84 -2.34 15.89
C LYS A 46 4.36 -1.38 14.83
N ILE A 47 3.49 -0.53 14.27
CA ILE A 47 3.93 0.39 13.23
C ILE A 47 4.86 1.47 13.80
N LEU A 48 4.63 1.89 15.04
CA LEU A 48 5.54 2.81 15.73
C LEU A 48 6.91 2.16 15.95
N GLU A 49 6.92 0.89 16.38
CA GLU A 49 8.15 0.12 16.54
C GLU A 49 8.94 0.04 15.24
N VAL A 50 8.27 -0.30 14.14
CA VAL A 50 8.90 -0.39 12.81
C VAL A 50 9.46 0.98 12.38
N ASN A 51 8.70 2.04 12.61
CA ASN A 51 9.11 3.40 12.27
C ASN A 51 10.37 3.81 13.05
N ARG A 52 10.42 3.51 14.34
CA ARG A 52 11.58 3.80 15.19
C ARG A 52 12.81 2.98 14.78
N GLN A 53 12.60 1.68 14.53
CA GLN A 53 13.69 0.74 14.30
C GLN A 53 14.35 0.92 12.93
N TYR A 54 13.55 1.13 11.89
CA TYR A 54 14.02 1.10 10.51
C TYR A 54 14.11 2.49 9.87
N LEU A 55 13.28 3.43 10.27
CA LEU A 55 13.23 4.76 9.65
C LEU A 55 13.67 5.87 10.61
N GLN A 56 13.96 5.53 11.87
CA GLN A 56 14.37 6.47 12.92
C GLN A 56 13.36 7.60 13.13
N HIS A 57 12.09 7.33 12.87
CA HIS A 57 10.97 8.23 13.12
C HIS A 57 10.22 7.78 14.34
N ASP A 58 9.66 8.72 15.10
CA ASP A 58 8.95 8.46 16.35
C ASP A 58 7.52 8.99 16.26
N TYR A 59 6.76 8.52 15.25
CA TYR A 59 5.36 8.89 15.08
C TYR A 59 4.56 7.74 14.47
N TYR A 60 3.25 7.82 14.63
CA TYR A 60 2.32 6.86 14.01
C TYR A 60 2.06 7.23 12.56
N THR A 61 1.86 6.22 11.73
CA THR A 61 1.45 6.38 10.34
C THR A 61 0.51 5.25 9.96
N ASP A 62 -0.21 5.40 8.86
CA ASP A 62 -1.10 4.35 8.36
C ASP A 62 -0.34 3.25 7.63
N ILE A 63 0.72 3.59 6.90
CA ILE A 63 1.50 2.62 6.12
C ILE A 63 2.99 2.96 6.15
N ILE A 64 3.81 1.92 6.17
CA ILE A 64 5.26 2.02 5.92
C ILE A 64 5.57 1.09 4.76
N THR A 65 6.21 1.63 3.72
CA THR A 65 6.56 0.89 2.51
C THR A 65 8.07 0.73 2.42
N PHE A 66 8.53 -0.53 2.37
CA PHE A 66 9.93 -0.85 2.06
C PHE A 66 9.99 -1.22 0.58
N ASP A 67 10.64 -0.38 -0.21
CA ASP A 67 10.71 -0.49 -1.67
C ASP A 67 11.98 -1.23 -2.08
N TYR A 68 11.83 -2.35 -2.76
CA TYR A 68 12.95 -3.16 -3.24
C TYR A 68 13.20 -3.02 -4.73
N CYS A 69 12.59 -2.02 -5.38
CA CYS A 69 12.72 -1.83 -6.83
C CYS A 69 14.16 -1.51 -7.25
N ASP A 70 14.90 -0.75 -6.44
CA ASP A 70 16.30 -0.45 -6.74
C ASP A 70 17.17 -1.71 -6.73
N ASP A 71 16.92 -2.63 -5.79
CA ASP A 71 17.63 -3.91 -5.74
C ASP A 71 17.38 -4.72 -7.00
N LEU A 72 16.13 -4.72 -7.48
CA LEU A 72 15.77 -5.43 -8.71
C LEU A 72 16.46 -4.83 -9.92
N VAL A 73 16.57 -3.51 -10.00
CA VAL A 73 17.25 -2.82 -11.09
C VAL A 73 18.74 -3.22 -11.13
N GLU A 74 19.37 -3.35 -9.97
CA GLU A 74 20.76 -3.82 -9.88
C GLU A 74 20.91 -5.26 -10.40
N MET A 75 19.84 -6.05 -10.31
CA MET A 75 19.80 -7.41 -10.84
C MET A 75 19.38 -7.47 -12.31
N GLY A 76 19.21 -6.31 -12.97
CA GLY A 76 18.78 -6.25 -14.36
C GLY A 76 17.27 -6.33 -14.56
N ILE A 77 16.47 -6.18 -13.51
CA ILE A 77 15.01 -6.25 -13.56
C ILE A 77 14.44 -4.85 -13.34
N SER A 78 13.94 -4.20 -14.38
CA SER A 78 13.47 -2.81 -14.31
C SER A 78 11.96 -2.65 -14.51
N ASP A 79 11.24 -3.73 -14.82
CA ASP A 79 9.80 -3.70 -15.13
C ASP A 79 8.94 -4.37 -14.06
N THR A 80 9.52 -4.66 -12.89
CA THR A 80 8.85 -5.39 -11.82
C THR A 80 8.90 -4.59 -10.53
N ILE A 81 7.79 -4.55 -9.80
CA ILE A 81 7.74 -3.91 -8.48
C ILE A 81 7.74 -4.97 -7.38
N SER A 82 8.43 -4.68 -6.29
CA SER A 82 8.51 -5.54 -5.09
C SER A 82 8.69 -4.69 -3.85
N GLY A 83 8.13 -5.14 -2.74
CA GLY A 83 8.28 -4.43 -1.48
C GLY A 83 7.51 -5.07 -0.34
N ASP A 84 7.78 -4.61 0.88
CA ASP A 84 7.03 -4.97 2.07
C ASP A 84 6.26 -3.76 2.56
N MET A 85 5.00 -3.97 2.97
CA MET A 85 4.12 -2.90 3.43
C MET A 85 3.52 -3.25 4.77
N PHE A 86 3.83 -2.44 5.79
CA PHE A 86 3.20 -2.53 7.10
C PHE A 86 2.05 -1.53 7.14
N ILE A 87 0.85 -2.02 7.44
CA ILE A 87 -0.35 -1.18 7.52
C ILE A 87 -0.95 -1.29 8.92
N SER A 88 -1.06 -0.14 9.61
CA SER A 88 -1.73 -0.08 10.90
C SER A 88 -3.24 0.02 10.70
N LEU A 89 -3.96 -1.04 11.09
CA LEU A 89 -5.41 -1.04 11.00
C LEU A 89 -6.04 -0.03 11.95
N ASP A 90 -5.39 0.25 13.09
CA ASP A 90 -5.86 1.27 14.04
C ASP A 90 -5.86 2.65 13.39
N THR A 91 -4.76 3.03 12.75
CA THR A 91 -4.64 4.33 12.09
C THR A 91 -5.57 4.43 10.88
N VAL A 92 -5.71 3.36 10.09
CA VAL A 92 -6.68 3.33 8.98
C VAL A 92 -8.09 3.60 9.50
N ARG A 93 -8.47 2.95 10.60
CA ARG A 93 -9.80 3.13 11.20
C ARG A 93 -10.01 4.55 11.69
N THR A 94 -9.02 5.13 12.35
CA THR A 94 -9.07 6.52 12.84
C THR A 94 -9.17 7.50 11.68
N ASN A 95 -8.40 7.30 10.63
CA ASN A 95 -8.43 8.16 9.44
C ASN A 95 -9.77 8.07 8.72
N ALA A 96 -10.33 6.87 8.58
CA ALA A 96 -11.65 6.69 7.96
C ALA A 96 -12.73 7.46 8.73
N ALA A 97 -12.72 7.38 10.06
CA ALA A 97 -13.66 8.11 10.90
C ALA A 97 -13.49 9.63 10.73
N GLY A 98 -12.27 10.12 10.71
CA GLY A 98 -11.98 11.54 10.53
C GLY A 98 -12.38 12.08 9.17
N LEU A 99 -12.30 11.24 8.14
CA LEU A 99 -12.67 11.61 6.76
C LEU A 99 -14.17 11.39 6.46
N GLY A 100 -14.89 10.70 7.35
CA GLY A 100 -16.29 10.37 7.13
C GLY A 100 -16.49 9.34 6.03
N VAL A 101 -15.55 8.41 5.84
CA VAL A 101 -15.65 7.33 4.84
C VAL A 101 -15.64 5.98 5.54
N ASP A 102 -16.06 4.95 4.81
CA ASP A 102 -16.04 3.58 5.33
C ASP A 102 -14.61 3.11 5.59
N TYR A 103 -14.43 2.32 6.63
CA TYR A 103 -13.15 1.70 6.96
C TYR A 103 -12.56 0.93 5.77
N MET A 104 -13.35 0.11 5.10
CA MET A 104 -12.87 -0.66 3.95
C MET A 104 -12.47 0.22 2.78
N GLN A 105 -13.16 1.34 2.57
CA GLN A 105 -12.81 2.31 1.53
C GLN A 105 -11.44 2.92 1.81
N GLU A 106 -11.19 3.33 3.05
CA GLU A 106 -9.90 3.87 3.44
C GLU A 106 -8.80 2.79 3.38
N LEU A 107 -9.09 1.57 3.80
CA LEU A 107 -8.14 0.47 3.73
C LEU A 107 -7.73 0.18 2.28
N HIS A 108 -8.66 0.17 1.34
CA HIS A 108 -8.34 0.00 -0.08
C HIS A 108 -7.44 1.12 -0.58
N ARG A 109 -7.71 2.36 -0.17
CA ARG A 109 -6.88 3.51 -0.55
C ARG A 109 -5.45 3.36 -0.03
N VAL A 110 -5.29 2.94 1.22
CA VAL A 110 -3.96 2.73 1.82
C VAL A 110 -3.22 1.58 1.14
N ILE A 111 -3.92 0.48 0.84
CA ILE A 111 -3.32 -0.65 0.13
C ILE A 111 -2.75 -0.21 -1.21
N ILE A 112 -3.53 0.54 -2.00
CA ILE A 112 -3.07 0.94 -3.32
C ILE A 112 -2.05 2.07 -3.28
N HIS A 113 -2.09 2.91 -2.24
CA HIS A 113 -1.11 3.96 -2.02
C HIS A 113 0.32 3.38 -2.01
N GLY A 114 0.52 2.28 -1.28
CA GLY A 114 1.83 1.62 -1.25
C GLY A 114 2.28 1.13 -2.62
N VAL A 115 1.36 0.56 -3.39
CA VAL A 115 1.66 0.09 -4.76
C VAL A 115 2.05 1.27 -5.65
N LEU A 116 1.31 2.37 -5.58
CA LEU A 116 1.62 3.57 -6.37
C LEU A 116 2.99 4.14 -6.00
N HIS A 117 3.36 4.05 -4.72
CA HIS A 117 4.69 4.44 -4.27
C HIS A 117 5.77 3.56 -4.91
N LEU A 118 5.56 2.24 -4.97
CA LEU A 118 6.48 1.33 -5.65
C LEU A 118 6.56 1.63 -7.16
N LEU A 119 5.50 2.17 -7.73
CA LEU A 119 5.46 2.56 -9.15
C LEU A 119 6.14 3.91 -9.42
N GLY A 120 6.69 4.55 -8.38
CA GLY A 120 7.46 5.78 -8.53
C GLY A 120 6.69 7.05 -8.28
N ILE A 121 5.45 6.98 -7.79
CA ILE A 121 4.67 8.17 -7.45
C ILE A 121 4.98 8.58 -6.02
N ASN A 122 5.47 9.79 -5.84
CA ASN A 122 5.80 10.36 -4.53
C ASN A 122 4.66 11.22 -4.01
N ASP A 123 4.68 11.52 -2.71
CA ASP A 123 3.61 12.28 -2.07
C ASP A 123 4.10 13.37 -1.10
N LYS A 124 5.42 13.56 -0.99
CA LYS A 124 5.99 14.45 0.03
C LYS A 124 6.51 15.78 -0.51
N GLY A 125 6.75 15.89 -1.81
CA GLY A 125 7.23 17.11 -2.43
C GLY A 125 6.09 18.07 -2.78
N PRO A 126 6.42 19.32 -3.14
CA PRO A 126 5.42 20.30 -3.58
C PRO A 126 4.60 19.78 -4.77
N GLY A 127 3.28 19.78 -4.66
CA GLY A 127 2.38 19.30 -5.71
C GLY A 127 2.28 17.78 -5.84
N GLU A 128 3.14 17.02 -5.15
CA GLU A 128 3.17 15.57 -5.29
C GLU A 128 1.99 14.91 -4.57
N ARG A 129 1.46 15.52 -3.52
CA ARG A 129 0.30 15.00 -2.80
C ARG A 129 -0.93 14.94 -3.71
N GLU A 130 -1.15 15.97 -4.50
CA GLU A 130 -2.28 16.03 -5.45
C GLU A 130 -2.11 14.99 -6.56
N ILE A 131 -0.88 14.77 -7.02
CA ILE A 131 -0.57 13.75 -8.02
C ILE A 131 -0.87 12.36 -7.45
N MET A 132 -0.43 12.09 -6.21
CA MET A 132 -0.71 10.83 -5.55
C MET A 132 -2.21 10.62 -5.34
N GLU A 133 -2.92 11.64 -4.88
CA GLU A 133 -4.37 11.56 -4.67
C GLU A 133 -5.10 11.27 -5.97
N THR A 134 -4.72 11.92 -7.07
CA THR A 134 -5.28 11.67 -8.39
C THR A 134 -5.02 10.23 -8.83
N ALA A 135 -3.80 9.71 -8.60
CA ALA A 135 -3.44 8.34 -8.94
C ALA A 135 -4.24 7.34 -8.09
N GLU A 136 -4.42 7.62 -6.80
CA GLU A 136 -5.26 6.79 -5.91
C GLU A 136 -6.70 6.73 -6.41
N ASN A 137 -7.27 7.87 -6.78
CA ASN A 137 -8.64 7.94 -7.26
C ASN A 137 -8.81 7.14 -8.55
N LYS A 138 -7.87 7.23 -9.49
CA LYS A 138 -7.89 6.44 -10.72
C LYS A 138 -7.80 4.95 -10.42
N ALA A 139 -6.91 4.56 -9.50
CA ALA A 139 -6.74 3.15 -9.12
C ALA A 139 -7.98 2.61 -8.42
N LEU A 140 -8.58 3.39 -7.52
CA LEU A 140 -9.82 2.99 -6.84
C LEU A 140 -10.98 2.80 -7.81
N ALA A 141 -11.03 3.58 -8.88
CA ALA A 141 -12.05 3.43 -9.92
C ALA A 141 -11.95 2.11 -10.67
N LEU A 142 -10.78 1.48 -10.69
CA LEU A 142 -10.59 0.18 -11.33
C LEU A 142 -11.08 -0.99 -10.47
N PHE A 143 -11.17 -0.81 -9.15
CA PHE A 143 -11.53 -1.90 -8.24
C PHE A 143 -12.91 -2.50 -8.52
N PRO A 144 -13.96 -1.69 -8.69
CA PRO A 144 -15.29 -2.23 -8.95
C PRO A 144 -15.45 -2.91 -10.31
N LEU A 145 -14.48 -2.76 -11.22
CA LEU A 145 -14.53 -3.34 -12.55
C LEU A 145 -14.01 -4.77 -12.58
N LEU A 146 -13.46 -5.27 -11.46
CA LEU A 146 -12.97 -6.64 -11.40
C LEU A 146 -14.15 -7.61 -11.38
N PRO A 147 -14.05 -8.72 -12.12
CA PRO A 147 -15.08 -9.76 -12.04
C PRO A 147 -15.13 -10.36 -10.65
N HIS A 148 -16.33 -10.62 -10.19
CA HIS A 148 -16.56 -11.20 -8.87
C HIS A 148 -16.80 -12.69 -8.96
#